data_c82cde50ea12c23c87d9f3eca967799a
#
_entry.id   c82cde50ea12c23c87d9f3eca967799a
#
_cell.length_a   1.000
_cell.length_b   1.000
_cell.length_c   1.000
_cell.angle_alpha   90.00
_cell.angle_beta   90.00
_cell.angle_gamma   90.00
#
_symmetry.space_group_name_H-M   'P 1'
#
loop_
_entity.id
_entity.type
_entity.pdbx_description
1 polymer ?
#
loop_
_entity_poly.entity_id
_entity_poly.type
_entity_poly.pdbx_seq_one_letter_code
_entity_poly.pdbx_strand_id
1 'polypeptide(L)'
;VCRGMQLANVVLGGTLVQHLADLSNAATLVAHAPGEFPVGAEFVVHDVELTAESWLASATQSRQVLGASFHHQGIDRLAPGFQAVGFAPDGLLEAIEHEEHRIVGVQWHPEDTSADDAAQQGIYDAFVEWARRN
;
A
#
# COMPACT_ATOMS: atom_id res chain seq x y z
N VAL A 1 2.03 3.70 -6.40
CA VAL A 1 2.89 3.20 -5.33
C VAL A 1 3.14 4.33 -4.33
N CYS A 2 3.10 4.03 -3.04
CA CYS A 2 3.46 4.88 -1.90
C CYS A 2 2.86 6.29 -1.99
N ARG A 3 3.68 7.29 -2.27
CA ARG A 3 3.25 8.69 -2.44
C ARG A 3 2.17 8.85 -3.52
N GLY A 4 2.19 8.03 -4.56
CA GLY A 4 1.17 8.05 -5.61
C GLY A 4 -0.21 7.64 -5.10
N MET A 5 -0.29 6.64 -4.23
CA MET A 5 -1.53 6.26 -3.55
C MET A 5 -2.05 7.40 -2.67
N GLN A 6 -1.19 8.01 -1.87
CA GLN A 6 -1.53 9.14 -1.01
C GLN A 6 -2.05 10.33 -1.82
N LEU A 7 -1.36 10.65 -2.93
CA LEU A 7 -1.77 11.73 -3.83
C LEU A 7 -3.13 11.46 -4.46
N ALA A 8 -3.38 10.25 -4.95
CA ALA A 8 -4.67 9.87 -5.51
C ALA A 8 -5.81 10.06 -4.49
N ASN A 9 -5.58 9.63 -3.24
CA ASN A 9 -6.53 9.83 -2.15
C ASN A 9 -6.83 11.32 -1.92
N VAL A 10 -5.81 12.16 -1.83
CA VAL A 10 -5.99 13.60 -1.56
C VAL A 10 -6.69 14.31 -2.72
N VAL A 11 -6.31 14.03 -3.96
CA VAL A 11 -6.92 14.64 -5.16
C VAL A 11 -8.42 14.32 -5.25
N LEU A 12 -8.83 13.13 -4.82
CA LEU A 12 -10.23 12.71 -4.82
C LEU A 12 -10.98 13.04 -3.51
N GLY A 13 -10.36 13.83 -2.62
CA GLY A 13 -11.03 14.42 -1.45
C GLY A 13 -10.78 13.70 -0.12
N GLY A 14 -9.83 12.78 -0.06
CA GLY A 14 -9.36 12.16 1.17
C GLY A 14 -8.36 13.02 1.94
N THR A 15 -7.89 12.53 3.08
CA THR A 15 -6.89 13.19 3.92
C THR A 15 -5.75 12.25 4.31
N LEU A 16 -4.64 12.82 4.79
CA LEU A 16 -3.48 12.07 5.26
C LEU A 16 -3.19 12.35 6.73
N VAL A 17 -2.75 11.33 7.44
CA VAL A 17 -1.94 11.48 8.65
C VAL A 17 -0.58 12.00 8.21
N GLN A 18 -0.22 13.20 8.67
CA GLN A 18 1.01 13.86 8.23
C GLN A 18 2.27 13.22 8.83
N HIS A 19 2.14 12.61 10.01
CA HIS A 19 3.22 11.90 10.66
C HIS A 19 2.66 10.78 11.55
N LEU A 20 2.92 9.53 11.19
CA LEU A 20 2.38 8.37 11.89
C LEU A 20 2.78 8.32 13.37
N ALA A 21 3.97 8.81 13.71
CA ALA A 21 4.46 8.88 15.09
C ALA A 21 3.64 9.81 15.99
N ASP A 22 2.81 10.70 15.43
CA ASP A 22 1.93 11.60 16.19
C ASP A 22 0.59 10.93 16.53
N LEU A 23 0.31 9.72 16.03
CA LEU A 23 -0.91 9.00 16.37
C LEU A 23 -0.89 8.57 17.84
N SER A 24 -2.06 8.59 18.46
CA SER A 24 -2.23 8.19 19.88
C SER A 24 -1.81 6.74 20.18
N ASN A 25 -1.80 5.90 19.16
CA ASN A 25 -1.38 4.49 19.20
C ASN A 25 0.01 4.24 18.59
N ALA A 26 0.81 5.28 18.38
CA ALA A 26 2.11 5.17 17.71
C ALA A 26 3.03 4.10 18.33
N ALA A 27 2.93 3.87 19.65
CA ALA A 27 3.72 2.83 20.32
C ALA A 27 3.34 1.38 19.93
N THR A 28 2.20 1.17 19.29
CA THR A 28 1.70 -0.14 18.81
C THR A 28 1.81 -0.30 17.31
N LEU A 29 2.28 0.73 16.60
CA LEU A 29 2.49 0.65 15.16
C LEU A 29 3.64 -0.31 14.85
N VAL A 30 3.48 -1.07 13.77
CA VAL A 30 4.62 -1.74 13.15
C VAL A 30 5.53 -0.69 12.49
N ALA A 31 6.79 -1.04 12.23
CA ALA A 31 7.68 -0.10 11.53
C ALA A 31 7.23 0.06 10.07
N HIS A 32 6.96 1.29 9.66
CA HIS A 32 6.64 1.67 8.28
C HIS A 32 7.77 2.40 7.56
N ALA A 33 8.82 2.75 8.30
CA ALA A 33 10.07 3.29 7.78
C ALA A 33 11.23 2.84 8.66
N PRO A 34 12.44 2.72 8.12
CA PRO A 34 13.62 2.60 8.95
C PRO A 34 13.71 3.86 9.82
N GLY A 35 14.21 3.76 11.06
CA GLY A 35 14.27 4.83 12.03
C GLY A 35 14.77 6.19 11.47
N GLU A 36 15.78 6.82 12.01
CA GLU A 36 16.35 8.02 11.37
C GLU A 36 16.88 7.66 9.97
N PHE A 37 16.44 8.40 8.93
CA PHE A 37 16.76 8.14 7.52
C PHE A 37 18.27 8.27 7.21
N PRO A 38 19.10 7.25 7.45
CA PRO A 38 20.49 7.31 7.03
C PRO A 38 20.55 7.12 5.51
N VAL A 39 21.56 7.72 4.90
CA VAL A 39 21.88 7.44 3.50
C VAL A 39 22.11 5.94 3.34
N GLY A 40 21.31 5.26 2.50
CA GLY A 40 21.36 3.82 2.31
C GLY A 40 20.46 3.01 3.28
N ALA A 41 19.47 3.65 3.92
CA ALA A 41 18.47 2.94 4.71
C ALA A 41 17.74 1.91 3.84
N GLU A 42 17.71 0.67 4.33
CA GLU A 42 16.93 -0.40 3.70
C GLU A 42 15.44 -0.26 4.09
N PHE A 43 14.56 -0.79 3.26
CA PHE A 43 13.13 -0.89 3.57
C PHE A 43 12.92 -1.72 4.84
N VAL A 44 11.91 -1.36 5.62
CA VAL A 44 11.37 -2.28 6.61
C VAL A 44 10.33 -3.17 5.94
N VAL A 45 10.19 -4.40 6.43
CA VAL A 45 9.25 -5.36 5.86
C VAL A 45 8.22 -5.72 6.92
N HIS A 46 6.94 -5.65 6.55
CA HIS A 46 5.84 -6.09 7.39
C HIS A 46 4.76 -6.80 6.57
N ASP A 47 3.92 -7.56 7.27
CA ASP A 47 2.76 -8.19 6.65
C ASP A 47 1.72 -7.15 6.20
N VAL A 48 1.04 -7.45 5.09
CA VAL A 48 -0.17 -6.75 4.65
C VAL A 48 -1.24 -7.80 4.36
N GLU A 49 -2.38 -7.70 5.04
CA GLU A 49 -3.55 -8.53 4.78
C GLU A 49 -4.45 -7.87 3.73
N LEU A 50 -4.76 -8.60 2.66
CA LEU A 50 -5.60 -8.15 1.55
C LEU A 50 -7.03 -8.70 1.69
N THR A 51 -8.01 -7.88 1.32
CA THR A 51 -9.41 -8.30 1.21
C THR A 51 -9.56 -9.37 0.12
N ALA A 52 -10.28 -10.46 0.41
CA ALA A 52 -10.34 -11.66 -0.44
C ALA A 52 -10.81 -11.39 -1.88
N GLU A 53 -11.78 -10.49 -2.06
CA GLU A 53 -12.38 -10.16 -3.36
C GLU A 53 -11.66 -9.01 -4.08
N SER A 54 -10.56 -8.51 -3.52
CA SER A 54 -9.80 -7.41 -4.13
C SER A 54 -9.07 -7.86 -5.40
N TRP A 55 -8.89 -6.92 -6.33
CA TRP A 55 -8.04 -7.13 -7.50
C TRP A 55 -6.60 -7.47 -7.08
N LEU A 56 -6.11 -6.82 -6.02
CA LEU A 56 -4.76 -7.08 -5.48
C LEU A 56 -4.62 -8.52 -4.97
N ALA A 57 -5.60 -9.05 -4.23
CA ALA A 57 -5.55 -10.45 -3.78
C ALA A 57 -5.55 -11.42 -4.97
N SER A 58 -6.29 -11.11 -6.03
CA SER A 58 -6.26 -11.87 -7.28
C SER A 58 -4.92 -11.74 -8.01
N ALA A 59 -4.34 -10.54 -8.07
CA ALA A 59 -3.07 -10.28 -8.73
C ALA A 59 -1.90 -10.97 -8.04
N THR A 60 -1.85 -10.91 -6.72
CA THR A 60 -0.81 -11.54 -5.90
C THR A 60 -1.01 -13.04 -5.69
N GLN A 61 -2.21 -13.56 -6.01
CA GLN A 61 -2.66 -14.92 -5.68
C GLN A 61 -2.53 -15.26 -4.19
N SER A 62 -2.59 -14.24 -3.35
CA SER A 62 -2.48 -14.35 -1.89
C SER A 62 -3.32 -13.27 -1.21
N ARG A 63 -3.80 -13.60 -0.01
CA ARG A 63 -4.41 -12.62 0.89
C ARG A 63 -3.41 -12.02 1.88
N GLN A 64 -2.20 -12.54 1.92
CA GLN A 64 -1.16 -12.06 2.81
C GLN A 64 0.12 -11.89 1.99
N VAL A 65 0.67 -10.71 2.00
CA VAL A 65 1.90 -10.36 1.29
C VAL A 65 2.87 -9.65 2.24
N LEU A 66 4.15 -9.67 1.90
CA LEU A 66 5.17 -8.90 2.60
C LEU A 66 5.37 -7.57 1.88
N GLY A 67 5.12 -6.46 2.56
CA GLY A 67 5.32 -5.12 2.02
C GLY A 67 6.68 -4.54 2.40
N ALA A 68 7.50 -4.20 1.41
CA ALA A 68 8.71 -3.39 1.62
C ALA A 68 8.30 -1.93 1.84
N SER A 69 8.39 -1.43 3.07
CA SER A 69 7.78 -0.18 3.50
C SER A 69 8.82 0.90 3.80
N PHE A 70 8.51 2.13 3.32
CA PHE A 70 9.34 3.32 3.52
C PHE A 70 8.47 4.59 3.50
N HIS A 71 7.62 4.77 4.51
CA HIS A 71 6.77 5.96 4.61
C HIS A 71 6.51 6.36 6.06
N HIS A 72 6.32 7.66 6.31
CA HIS A 72 5.97 8.23 7.60
C HIS A 72 4.60 8.89 7.61
N GLN A 73 3.97 8.98 6.44
CA GLN A 73 2.59 9.44 6.25
C GLN A 73 1.71 8.27 5.84
N GLY A 74 0.42 8.36 6.11
CA GLY A 74 -0.57 7.35 5.72
C GLY A 74 -1.92 7.98 5.42
N ILE A 75 -2.86 7.20 4.89
CA ILE A 75 -4.22 7.66 4.69
C ILE A 75 -4.92 7.78 6.06
N ASP A 76 -5.53 8.95 6.31
CA ASP A 76 -6.39 9.22 7.46
C ASP A 76 -7.86 8.94 7.08
N ARG A 77 -8.40 9.76 6.17
CA ARG A 77 -9.75 9.57 5.63
C ARG A 77 -9.66 9.17 4.16
N LEU A 78 -10.25 8.02 3.85
CA LEU A 78 -10.33 7.52 2.49
C LEU A 78 -11.27 8.39 1.65
N ALA A 79 -10.86 8.72 0.43
CA ALA A 79 -11.67 9.49 -0.51
C ALA A 79 -12.87 8.66 -1.00
N PRO A 80 -14.01 9.33 -1.33
CA PRO A 80 -15.16 8.66 -1.94
C PRO A 80 -14.78 7.91 -3.22
N GLY A 81 -15.38 6.73 -3.40
CA GLY A 81 -15.13 5.86 -4.55
C GLY A 81 -13.94 4.91 -4.39
N PHE A 82 -13.08 5.12 -3.40
CA PHE A 82 -12.08 4.13 -3.04
C PHE A 82 -12.61 3.12 -2.03
N GLN A 83 -12.16 1.89 -2.18
CA GLN A 83 -12.29 0.81 -1.20
C GLN A 83 -10.95 0.57 -0.51
N ALA A 84 -10.97 0.37 0.79
CA ALA A 84 -9.84 -0.06 1.58
C ALA A 84 -9.69 -1.57 1.42
N VAL A 85 -8.59 -2.03 0.80
CA VAL A 85 -8.42 -3.44 0.43
C VAL A 85 -7.17 -4.09 1.01
N GLY A 86 -6.33 -3.36 1.73
CA GLY A 86 -5.15 -3.93 2.38
C GLY A 86 -4.80 -3.20 3.67
N PHE A 87 -4.39 -3.96 4.69
CA PHE A 87 -4.09 -3.43 6.02
C PHE A 87 -2.84 -4.06 6.61
N ALA A 88 -2.02 -3.23 7.26
CA ALA A 88 -0.93 -3.70 8.11
C ALA A 88 -1.47 -4.27 9.43
N PRO A 89 -0.66 -5.03 10.21
CA PRO A 89 -1.12 -5.62 11.48
C PRO A 89 -1.58 -4.61 12.54
N ASP A 90 -1.13 -3.37 12.44
CA ASP A 90 -1.54 -2.26 13.31
C ASP A 90 -2.85 -1.58 12.86
N GLY A 91 -3.43 -2.06 11.75
CA GLY A 91 -4.66 -1.53 11.17
C GLY A 91 -4.46 -0.34 10.23
N LEU A 92 -3.20 0.07 9.95
CA LEU A 92 -2.93 1.11 8.97
C LEU A 92 -3.33 0.65 7.56
N LEU A 93 -3.97 1.56 6.82
CA LEU A 93 -4.40 1.31 5.44
C LEU A 93 -3.21 1.30 4.49
N GLU A 94 -2.99 0.16 3.85
CA GLU A 94 -1.84 -0.11 2.99
C GLU A 94 -2.21 -0.27 1.51
N ALA A 95 -3.49 -0.52 1.19
CA ALA A 95 -3.91 -0.67 -0.19
C ALA A 95 -5.34 -0.18 -0.43
N ILE A 96 -5.55 0.46 -1.58
CA ILE A 96 -6.84 1.00 -2.02
C ILE A 96 -7.13 0.63 -3.46
N GLU A 97 -8.40 0.45 -3.78
CA GLU A 97 -8.92 0.25 -5.13
C GLU A 97 -10.09 1.21 -5.38
N HIS A 98 -10.20 1.74 -6.60
CA HIS A 98 -11.33 2.61 -6.95
C HIS A 98 -12.42 1.80 -7.65
N GLU A 99 -13.67 1.97 -7.22
CA GLU A 99 -14.83 1.21 -7.71
C GLU A 99 -15.11 1.41 -9.21
N GLU A 100 -14.99 2.64 -9.71
CA GLU A 100 -15.37 3.00 -11.08
C GLU A 100 -14.16 3.28 -11.98
N HIS A 101 -13.02 3.60 -11.40
CA HIS A 101 -11.80 3.93 -12.13
C HIS A 101 -10.75 2.84 -11.97
N ARG A 102 -9.89 2.74 -12.97
CA ARG A 102 -8.78 1.78 -12.93
C ARG A 102 -7.62 2.32 -12.10
N ILE A 103 -7.87 2.54 -10.84
CA ILE A 103 -6.87 3.00 -9.90
C ILE A 103 -6.69 1.94 -8.82
N VAL A 104 -5.48 1.43 -8.72
CA VAL A 104 -5.02 0.59 -7.63
C VAL A 104 -3.83 1.28 -6.99
N GLY A 105 -3.86 1.44 -5.69
CA GLY A 105 -2.80 2.06 -4.92
C GLY A 105 -2.29 1.12 -3.83
N VAL A 106 -0.97 1.03 -3.70
CA VAL A 106 -0.31 0.32 -2.60
C VAL A 106 0.65 1.27 -1.88
N GLN A 107 0.73 1.16 -0.56
CA GLN A 107 1.56 2.04 0.25
C GLN A 107 3.01 1.56 0.31
N TRP A 108 3.24 0.24 0.24
CA TRP A 108 4.57 -0.36 0.17
C TRP A 108 5.20 -0.23 -1.23
N HIS A 109 6.42 -0.73 -1.39
CA HIS A 109 7.22 -0.66 -2.60
C HIS A 109 7.39 -2.05 -3.26
N PRO A 110 6.41 -2.55 -4.04
CA PRO A 110 6.54 -3.83 -4.72
C PRO A 110 7.70 -3.87 -5.71
N GLU A 111 8.13 -2.73 -6.25
CA GLU A 111 9.26 -2.61 -7.18
C GLU A 111 10.58 -3.08 -6.59
N ASP A 112 10.74 -3.01 -5.27
CA ASP A 112 12.00 -3.38 -4.62
C ASP A 112 12.15 -4.88 -4.42
N THR A 113 11.03 -5.62 -4.41
CA THR A 113 11.02 -7.05 -4.12
C THR A 113 10.48 -7.91 -5.26
N SER A 114 9.90 -7.33 -6.29
CA SER A 114 9.25 -8.06 -7.39
C SER A 114 10.17 -9.03 -8.15
N ALA A 115 11.47 -8.79 -8.15
CA ALA A 115 12.43 -9.68 -8.81
C ALA A 115 12.54 -11.05 -8.11
N ASP A 116 12.32 -11.09 -6.80
CA ASP A 116 12.50 -12.26 -5.95
C ASP A 116 11.19 -12.75 -5.30
N ASP A 117 10.11 -11.99 -5.42
CA ASP A 117 8.79 -12.30 -4.85
C ASP A 117 7.72 -12.32 -5.95
N ALA A 118 7.24 -13.52 -6.25
CA ALA A 118 6.23 -13.75 -7.29
C ALA A 118 4.88 -13.05 -6.99
N ALA A 119 4.52 -12.83 -5.73
CA ALA A 119 3.31 -12.10 -5.36
C ALA A 119 3.44 -10.62 -5.74
N GLN A 120 4.61 -10.02 -5.51
CA GLN A 120 4.90 -8.63 -5.88
C GLN A 120 4.98 -8.47 -7.40
N GLN A 121 5.64 -9.42 -8.11
CA GLN A 121 5.67 -9.44 -9.57
C GLN A 121 4.26 -9.59 -10.16
N GLY A 122 3.41 -10.40 -9.54
CA GLY A 122 2.03 -10.61 -9.95
C GLY A 122 1.20 -9.32 -10.04
N ILE A 123 1.49 -8.30 -9.22
CA ILE A 123 0.85 -6.98 -9.30
C ILE A 123 1.13 -6.33 -10.66
N TYR A 124 2.39 -6.36 -11.11
CA TYR A 124 2.79 -5.77 -12.39
C TYR A 124 2.26 -6.56 -13.57
N ASP A 125 2.33 -7.89 -13.52
CA ASP A 125 1.84 -8.77 -14.59
C ASP A 125 0.33 -8.58 -14.79
N ALA A 126 -0.44 -8.56 -13.70
CA ALA A 126 -1.87 -8.33 -13.73
C ALA A 126 -2.22 -6.90 -14.21
N PHE A 127 -1.42 -5.90 -13.83
CA PHE A 127 -1.62 -4.52 -14.28
C PHE A 127 -1.36 -4.40 -15.79
N VAL A 128 -0.29 -4.99 -16.31
CA VAL A 128 0.00 -5.01 -17.75
C VAL A 128 -1.09 -5.73 -18.54
N GLU A 129 -1.55 -6.87 -18.05
CA GLU A 129 -2.66 -7.62 -18.66
C GLU A 129 -3.96 -6.79 -18.66
N TRP A 130 -4.25 -6.11 -17.54
CA TRP A 130 -5.40 -5.23 -17.42
C TRP A 130 -5.34 -4.05 -18.41
N ALA A 131 -4.16 -3.46 -18.60
CA ALA A 131 -3.96 -2.36 -19.55
C ALA A 131 -4.10 -2.81 -21.01
N ARG A 132 -3.74 -4.06 -21.35
CA ARG A 132 -3.84 -4.61 -22.71
C ARG A 132 -5.28 -4.91 -23.16
N ARG A 133 -6.21 -5.11 -22.24
CA ARG A 133 -7.61 -5.45 -22.55
C ARG A 133 -8.47 -4.24 -22.95
N ASN A 134 -7.87 -3.10 -23.13
CA ASN A 134 -8.50 -1.84 -23.52
C ASN A 134 -7.69 -1.17 -24.63
#